data_4b9310e8b4e2d2e50de9e246b9dfeb67
#
_entry.id   4b9310e8b4e2d2e50de9e246b9dfeb67
#
_cell.length_a   1.000
_cell.length_b   1.000
_cell.length_c   1.000
_cell.angle_alpha   90.00
_cell.angle_beta   90.00
_cell.angle_gamma   90.00
#
_symmetry.space_group_name_H-M   'P 1'
#
loop_
_entity.id
_entity.type
_entity.pdbx_description
1 polymer ?
#
loop_
_entity_poly.entity_id
_entity_poly.type
_entity_poly.pdbx_seq_one_letter_code
_entity_poly.pdbx_strand_id
1 'polypeptide(L)'
;MSIEEQQSPITSTQQGLVLGRQKNGVLMFNGIPYAEPPVGDRRFKRPVSPASWDDIRDATRFGPAAPQLPSGGMTDSVPVSWNEDCLFLNVCTPAIDQKKRPVLVWIHGGAYRSGQGAVPWYNGASFALNGDIVVVSINYRLGALGFTDLSRFGDDYATSGINGICDQIKALEWVRDNISGFGGDPSKVTIAGESA
;
A
#
# COMPACT_ATOMS: atom_id res chain seq x y z
N MET A 1 -6.84 -22.33 -30.91
CA MET A 1 -6.50 -21.92 -29.54
C MET A 1 -7.36 -20.69 -29.25
N SER A 2 -8.45 -20.86 -28.50
CA SER A 2 -9.30 -19.76 -28.05
C SER A 2 -8.51 -18.91 -27.07
N ILE A 3 -8.33 -17.63 -27.39
CA ILE A 3 -7.90 -16.61 -26.44
C ILE A 3 -9.08 -16.49 -25.46
N GLU A 4 -9.00 -17.15 -24.31
CA GLU A 4 -9.88 -16.81 -23.20
C GLU A 4 -9.60 -15.35 -22.89
N GLU A 5 -10.59 -14.49 -23.08
CA GLU A 5 -10.58 -13.13 -22.56
C GLU A 5 -10.42 -13.24 -21.02
N GLN A 6 -9.22 -13.05 -20.56
CA GLN A 6 -8.91 -13.04 -19.13
C GLN A 6 -9.59 -11.82 -18.52
N GLN A 7 -10.78 -12.06 -17.96
CA GLN A 7 -11.58 -11.02 -17.33
C GLN A 7 -10.76 -10.40 -16.19
N SER A 8 -10.47 -9.11 -16.29
CA SER A 8 -9.69 -8.41 -15.26
C SER A 8 -10.42 -8.48 -13.92
N PRO A 9 -9.73 -8.86 -12.82
CA PRO A 9 -10.39 -9.06 -11.53
C PRO A 9 -10.88 -7.72 -10.97
N ILE A 10 -12.13 -7.71 -10.47
CA ILE A 10 -12.72 -6.56 -9.78
C ILE A 10 -13.13 -7.02 -8.39
N THR A 11 -12.83 -6.22 -7.38
CA THR A 11 -13.27 -6.44 -6.00
C THR A 11 -13.70 -5.13 -5.33
N SER A 12 -14.39 -5.25 -4.22
CA SER A 12 -14.91 -4.10 -3.47
C SER A 12 -14.02 -3.76 -2.28
N THR A 13 -13.91 -2.47 -2.02
CA THR A 13 -13.41 -1.89 -0.78
C THR A 13 -14.52 -1.07 -0.11
N GLN A 14 -14.31 -0.58 1.11
CA GLN A 14 -15.26 0.36 1.74
C GLN A 14 -15.43 1.65 0.95
N GLN A 15 -14.44 2.03 0.14
CA GLN A 15 -14.46 3.27 -0.63
C GLN A 15 -15.06 3.12 -2.02
N GLY A 16 -15.08 1.90 -2.58
CA GLY A 16 -15.59 1.63 -3.93
C GLY A 16 -14.91 0.43 -4.58
N LEU A 17 -15.21 0.21 -5.86
CA LEU A 17 -14.67 -0.91 -6.62
C LEU A 17 -13.24 -0.62 -7.11
N VAL A 18 -12.41 -1.66 -7.17
CA VAL A 18 -11.06 -1.60 -7.72
C VAL A 18 -10.85 -2.69 -8.78
N LEU A 19 -10.23 -2.29 -9.88
CA LEU A 19 -9.86 -3.17 -10.99
C LEU A 19 -8.40 -3.58 -10.84
N GLY A 20 -8.13 -4.86 -10.70
CA GLY A 20 -6.79 -5.42 -10.69
C GLY A 20 -6.39 -6.03 -12.04
N ARG A 21 -5.29 -6.76 -12.00
CA ARG A 21 -4.80 -7.57 -13.12
C ARG A 21 -4.42 -8.96 -12.66
N GLN A 22 -4.49 -9.92 -13.55
CA GLN A 22 -3.93 -11.25 -13.35
C GLN A 22 -2.55 -11.34 -13.98
N LYS A 23 -1.58 -11.86 -13.25
CA LYS A 23 -0.22 -12.10 -13.74
C LYS A 23 0.37 -13.32 -13.05
N ASN A 24 0.92 -14.26 -13.83
CA ASN A 24 1.62 -15.46 -13.31
C ASN A 24 0.80 -16.24 -12.27
N GLY A 25 -0.51 -16.40 -12.49
CA GLY A 25 -1.39 -17.18 -11.63
C GLY A 25 -1.89 -16.46 -10.37
N VAL A 26 -1.51 -15.22 -10.13
CA VAL A 26 -1.98 -14.40 -9.01
C VAL A 26 -2.76 -13.19 -9.49
N LEU A 27 -3.62 -12.67 -8.64
CA LEU A 27 -4.33 -11.42 -8.81
C LEU A 27 -3.56 -10.31 -8.10
N MET A 28 -3.32 -9.21 -8.80
CA MET A 28 -2.57 -8.06 -8.31
C MET A 28 -3.43 -6.80 -8.40
N PHE A 29 -3.55 -6.12 -7.28
CA PHE A 29 -4.20 -4.82 -7.15
C PHE A 29 -3.19 -3.84 -6.61
N ASN A 30 -2.73 -2.92 -7.43
CA ASN A 30 -1.61 -2.02 -7.12
C ASN A 30 -2.10 -0.56 -7.09
N GLY A 31 -1.51 0.26 -6.20
CA GLY A 31 -1.84 1.68 -6.13
C GLY A 31 -3.23 1.96 -5.57
N ILE A 32 -3.71 1.15 -4.63
CA ILE A 32 -4.95 1.44 -3.92
C ILE A 32 -4.67 2.50 -2.85
N PRO A 33 -5.36 3.65 -2.83
CA PRO A 33 -5.18 4.64 -1.78
C PRO A 33 -5.76 4.12 -0.47
N TYR A 34 -4.99 4.18 0.60
CA TYR A 34 -5.45 3.87 1.95
C TYR A 34 -5.70 5.13 2.80
N ALA A 35 -5.29 6.28 2.29
CA ALA A 35 -5.53 7.60 2.88
C ALA A 35 -5.69 8.65 1.78
N GLU A 36 -6.25 9.80 2.16
CA GLU A 36 -6.27 11.01 1.32
C GLU A 36 -4.85 11.47 1.01
N PRO A 37 -4.62 12.10 -0.17
CA PRO A 37 -3.33 12.69 -0.52
C PRO A 37 -2.84 13.65 0.58
N PRO A 38 -1.63 13.47 1.14
CA PRO A 38 -1.08 14.32 2.19
C PRO A 38 -0.45 15.60 1.62
N VAL A 39 -1.20 16.31 0.79
CA VAL A 39 -0.76 17.50 0.03
C VAL A 39 -1.47 18.77 0.51
N GLY A 40 -0.92 19.94 0.19
CA GLY A 40 -1.53 21.23 0.54
C GLY A 40 -1.80 21.32 2.04
N ASP A 41 -3.04 21.58 2.42
CA ASP A 41 -3.45 21.75 3.81
C ASP A 41 -3.34 20.46 4.65
N ARG A 42 -3.17 19.29 4.03
CA ARG A 42 -2.94 18.01 4.71
C ARG A 42 -1.45 17.69 4.91
N ARG A 43 -0.53 18.47 4.33
CA ARG A 43 0.91 18.27 4.51
C ARG A 43 1.28 18.37 5.98
N PHE A 44 2.14 17.48 6.47
CA PHE A 44 2.56 17.36 7.87
C PHE A 44 1.45 17.03 8.87
N LYS A 45 0.23 16.77 8.42
CA LYS A 45 -0.88 16.35 9.30
C LYS A 45 -1.08 14.83 9.28
N ARG A 46 -1.83 14.35 10.26
CA ARG A 46 -2.19 12.94 10.38
C ARG A 46 -2.95 12.46 9.12
N PRO A 47 -2.73 11.20 8.66
CA PRO A 47 -3.47 10.66 7.54
C PRO A 47 -4.96 10.51 7.89
N VAL A 48 -5.82 10.78 6.92
CA VAL A 48 -7.28 10.61 7.01
C VAL A 48 -7.75 9.60 5.97
N SER A 49 -8.86 8.91 6.23
CA SER A 49 -9.42 7.93 5.29
C SER A 49 -9.75 8.58 3.95
N PRO A 50 -9.54 7.88 2.83
CA PRO A 50 -9.86 8.41 1.52
C PRO A 50 -11.39 8.54 1.34
N ALA A 51 -11.81 9.49 0.53
CA ALA A 51 -13.20 9.61 0.11
C ALA A 51 -13.62 8.37 -0.71
N SER A 52 -14.92 8.07 -0.68
CA SER A 52 -15.50 7.05 -1.55
C SER A 52 -15.52 7.50 -3.00
N TRP A 53 -15.49 6.55 -3.93
CA TRP A 53 -15.63 6.78 -5.36
C TRP A 53 -16.72 5.88 -5.95
N ASP A 54 -17.41 6.37 -6.98
CA ASP A 54 -18.53 5.66 -7.63
C ASP A 54 -18.06 4.80 -8.81
N ASP A 55 -17.01 5.25 -9.53
CA ASP A 55 -16.45 4.53 -10.67
C ASP A 55 -15.52 3.39 -10.23
N ILE A 56 -15.22 2.45 -11.14
CA ILE A 56 -14.23 1.41 -10.90
C ILE A 56 -12.83 2.05 -10.99
N ARG A 57 -12.10 2.07 -9.88
CA ARG A 57 -10.75 2.60 -9.82
C ARG A 57 -9.74 1.63 -10.42
N ASP A 58 -8.91 2.14 -11.33
CA ASP A 58 -7.80 1.37 -11.91
C ASP A 58 -6.71 1.12 -10.84
N ALA A 59 -6.56 -0.14 -10.44
CA ALA A 59 -5.52 -0.63 -9.54
C ALA A 59 -4.58 -1.62 -10.27
N THR A 60 -4.34 -1.42 -11.56
CA THR A 60 -3.43 -2.26 -12.35
C THR A 60 -1.97 -1.81 -12.27
N ARG A 61 -1.69 -0.61 -11.77
CA ARG A 61 -0.36 0.02 -11.70
C ARG A 61 -0.04 0.47 -10.28
N PHE A 62 1.25 0.39 -9.94
CA PHE A 62 1.74 0.92 -8.68
C PHE A 62 1.51 2.44 -8.60
N GLY A 63 1.11 2.91 -7.43
CA GLY A 63 1.11 4.33 -7.10
C GLY A 63 2.55 4.86 -6.90
N PRO A 64 2.74 6.20 -6.93
CA PRO A 64 4.04 6.79 -6.68
C PRO A 64 4.53 6.52 -5.25
N ALA A 65 5.84 6.46 -5.08
CA ALA A 65 6.50 6.42 -3.79
C ALA A 65 6.48 7.80 -3.12
N ALA A 66 6.83 7.87 -1.84
CA ALA A 66 7.08 9.13 -1.15
C ALA A 66 8.28 9.87 -1.78
N PRO A 67 8.30 11.23 -1.75
CA PRO A 67 9.46 12.01 -2.17
C PRO A 67 10.73 11.55 -1.45
N GLN A 68 11.77 11.25 -2.22
CA GLN A 68 13.02 10.70 -1.72
C GLN A 68 14.18 10.96 -2.66
N LEU A 69 15.40 10.91 -2.12
CA LEU A 69 16.63 10.90 -2.91
C LEU A 69 17.11 9.44 -3.09
N PRO A 70 17.87 9.14 -4.15
CA PRO A 70 18.53 7.85 -4.30
C PRO A 70 19.33 7.49 -3.05
N SER A 71 19.18 6.27 -2.56
CA SER A 71 19.83 5.82 -1.32
C SER A 71 21.16 5.11 -1.54
N GLY A 72 21.45 4.68 -2.78
CA GLY A 72 22.56 3.80 -3.11
C GLY A 72 22.35 2.35 -2.66
N GLY A 73 21.16 2.00 -2.14
CA GLY A 73 20.83 0.68 -1.62
C GLY A 73 20.08 -0.21 -2.62
N MET A 74 19.71 -1.40 -2.15
CA MET A 74 18.96 -2.39 -2.97
C MET A 74 17.62 -1.84 -3.49
N THR A 75 17.02 -0.88 -2.80
CA THR A 75 15.77 -0.23 -3.20
C THR A 75 15.91 0.64 -4.44
N ASP A 76 17.13 1.05 -4.80
CA ASP A 76 17.42 1.84 -6.00
C ASP A 76 17.53 1.00 -7.28
N SER A 77 17.30 -0.31 -7.20
CA SER A 77 17.33 -1.23 -8.34
C SER A 77 16.24 -0.95 -9.39
N VAL A 78 15.26 -0.12 -9.06
CA VAL A 78 14.21 0.36 -9.97
C VAL A 78 14.10 1.88 -9.89
N PRO A 79 13.84 2.55 -11.03
CA PRO A 79 13.52 3.97 -11.03
C PRO A 79 12.34 4.25 -10.11
N VAL A 80 12.49 5.22 -9.22
CA VAL A 80 11.43 5.64 -8.30
C VAL A 80 10.68 6.81 -8.93
N SER A 81 9.42 6.56 -9.32
CA SER A 81 8.48 7.65 -9.55
C SER A 81 7.92 8.07 -8.19
N TRP A 82 8.11 9.31 -7.79
CA TRP A 82 7.66 9.79 -6.49
C TRP A 82 6.74 11.02 -6.60
N ASN A 83 5.84 11.13 -5.63
CA ASN A 83 4.92 12.25 -5.47
C ASN A 83 4.61 12.42 -3.98
N GLU A 84 4.18 13.60 -3.55
CA GLU A 84 3.63 13.78 -2.20
C GLU A 84 2.34 12.96 -2.00
N ASP A 85 1.52 12.82 -3.05
CA ASP A 85 0.43 11.85 -3.08
C ASP A 85 1.01 10.43 -3.23
N CYS A 86 1.35 9.81 -2.09
CA CYS A 86 2.11 8.56 -2.02
C CYS A 86 1.47 7.50 -1.13
N LEU A 87 0.33 7.77 -0.48
CA LEU A 87 -0.28 6.88 0.51
C LEU A 87 -1.08 5.77 -0.14
N PHE A 88 -0.36 4.88 -0.82
CA PHE A 88 -0.89 3.74 -1.56
C PHE A 88 -0.39 2.42 -0.96
N LEU A 89 -1.20 1.37 -1.16
CA LEU A 89 -0.82 0.00 -0.90
C LEU A 89 -1.09 -0.88 -2.13
N ASN A 90 -0.51 -2.07 -2.10
CA ASN A 90 -0.64 -3.08 -3.15
C ASN A 90 -1.07 -4.39 -2.51
N VAL A 91 -1.94 -5.13 -3.16
CA VAL A 91 -2.43 -6.43 -2.71
C VAL A 91 -2.12 -7.48 -3.78
N CYS A 92 -1.47 -8.56 -3.37
CA CYS A 92 -1.26 -9.76 -4.18
C CYS A 92 -1.99 -10.93 -3.50
N THR A 93 -2.89 -11.59 -4.24
CA THR A 93 -3.70 -12.69 -3.71
C THR A 93 -3.85 -13.83 -4.72
N PRO A 94 -3.95 -15.09 -4.28
CA PRO A 94 -4.26 -16.21 -5.16
C PRO A 94 -5.66 -16.11 -5.79
N ALA A 95 -6.65 -15.61 -5.04
CA ALA A 95 -8.04 -15.46 -5.50
C ALA A 95 -8.84 -14.49 -4.64
N ILE A 96 -9.85 -13.87 -5.24
CA ILE A 96 -10.90 -13.11 -4.55
C ILE A 96 -12.05 -14.05 -4.24
N ASP A 97 -11.95 -14.77 -3.12
CA ASP A 97 -12.93 -15.75 -2.65
C ASP A 97 -13.13 -15.62 -1.12
N GLN A 98 -13.89 -16.54 -0.50
CA GLN A 98 -14.20 -16.52 0.93
C GLN A 98 -13.28 -17.44 1.77
N LYS A 99 -12.07 -17.75 1.28
CA LYS A 99 -11.19 -18.75 1.91
C LYS A 99 -10.56 -18.28 3.23
N LYS A 100 -10.56 -16.99 3.51
CA LYS A 100 -10.00 -16.41 4.76
C LYS A 100 -8.52 -16.76 4.96
N ARG A 101 -7.69 -16.38 3.96
CA ARG A 101 -6.24 -16.63 3.96
C ARG A 101 -5.54 -15.79 5.00
N PRO A 102 -4.42 -16.28 5.57
CA PRO A 102 -3.49 -15.43 6.29
C PRO A 102 -3.02 -14.25 5.45
N VAL A 103 -2.74 -13.14 6.09
CA VAL A 103 -2.32 -11.89 5.45
C VAL A 103 -0.95 -11.51 5.95
N LEU A 104 -0.02 -11.25 5.03
CA LEU A 104 1.30 -10.70 5.32
C LEU A 104 1.34 -9.24 4.86
N VAL A 105 1.54 -8.30 5.78
CA VAL A 105 1.75 -6.89 5.48
C VAL A 105 3.24 -6.59 5.53
N TRP A 106 3.80 -6.19 4.39
CA TRP A 106 5.19 -5.82 4.24
C TRP A 106 5.39 -4.31 4.38
N ILE A 107 6.23 -3.90 5.30
CA ILE A 107 6.68 -2.52 5.51
C ILE A 107 8.14 -2.43 5.07
N HIS A 108 8.42 -1.63 4.04
CA HIS A 108 9.76 -1.49 3.50
C HIS A 108 10.68 -0.70 4.42
N GLY A 109 11.97 -0.99 4.38
CA GLY A 109 13.01 -0.21 5.03
C GLY A 109 13.54 0.94 4.16
N GLY A 110 14.66 1.51 4.56
CA GLY A 110 15.33 2.63 3.91
C GLY A 110 15.58 3.79 4.85
N ALA A 111 15.77 3.50 6.16
CA ALA A 111 16.11 4.46 7.23
C ALA A 111 15.08 5.62 7.30
N TYR A 112 13.80 5.37 7.00
CA TYR A 112 12.75 6.38 6.90
C TYR A 112 13.04 7.52 5.90
N ARG A 113 13.96 7.33 4.97
CA ARG A 113 14.43 8.34 4.01
C ARG A 113 14.22 7.92 2.56
N SER A 114 14.12 6.63 2.30
CA SER A 114 13.96 6.04 0.96
C SER A 114 13.14 4.75 1.04
N GLY A 115 12.83 4.17 -0.13
CA GLY A 115 12.10 2.93 -0.23
C GLY A 115 10.70 3.08 -0.82
N GLN A 116 10.10 1.96 -1.18
CA GLN A 116 8.75 1.87 -1.74
C GLN A 116 8.22 0.44 -1.72
N GLY A 117 6.90 0.28 -1.68
CA GLY A 117 6.25 -1.04 -1.74
C GLY A 117 6.26 -1.72 -3.11
N ALA A 118 6.72 -1.01 -4.16
CA ALA A 118 6.77 -1.51 -5.55
C ALA A 118 8.11 -2.18 -5.93
N VAL A 119 9.06 -2.30 -5.00
CA VAL A 119 10.36 -2.96 -5.26
C VAL A 119 10.12 -4.40 -5.67
N PRO A 120 10.74 -4.91 -6.78
CA PRO A 120 10.55 -6.28 -7.24
C PRO A 120 10.86 -7.36 -6.20
N TRP A 121 11.77 -7.13 -5.28
CA TRP A 121 12.09 -8.01 -4.17
C TRP A 121 10.91 -8.25 -3.21
N TYR A 122 9.97 -7.30 -3.14
CA TYR A 122 8.77 -7.38 -2.32
C TYR A 122 7.57 -7.93 -3.07
N ASN A 123 7.80 -8.49 -4.27
CA ASN A 123 6.74 -9.13 -5.05
C ASN A 123 6.19 -10.35 -4.31
N GLY A 124 4.97 -10.24 -3.84
CA GLY A 124 4.29 -11.28 -3.06
C GLY A 124 3.82 -12.50 -3.85
N ALA A 125 4.04 -12.57 -5.18
CA ALA A 125 3.47 -13.62 -6.02
C ALA A 125 3.86 -15.03 -5.59
N SER A 126 5.14 -15.26 -5.27
CA SER A 126 5.62 -16.57 -4.81
C SER A 126 5.00 -16.95 -3.46
N PHE A 127 4.87 -16.01 -2.53
CA PHE A 127 4.21 -16.25 -1.25
C PHE A 127 2.72 -16.55 -1.43
N ALA A 128 2.05 -15.80 -2.30
CA ALA A 128 0.64 -16.00 -2.59
C ALA A 128 0.38 -17.37 -3.20
N LEU A 129 1.18 -17.79 -4.22
CA LEU A 129 0.99 -19.07 -4.90
C LEU A 129 1.35 -20.27 -4.03
N ASN A 130 2.51 -20.23 -3.37
CA ASN A 130 3.05 -21.40 -2.66
C ASN A 130 2.55 -21.49 -1.22
N GLY A 131 2.28 -20.34 -0.60
CA GLY A 131 1.82 -20.25 0.79
C GLY A 131 0.30 -20.12 0.93
N ASP A 132 -0.42 -19.92 -0.18
CA ASP A 132 -1.87 -19.61 -0.18
C ASP A 132 -2.22 -18.50 0.81
N ILE A 133 -1.46 -17.39 0.75
CA ILE A 133 -1.61 -16.21 1.60
C ILE A 133 -1.88 -14.95 0.76
N VAL A 134 -2.43 -13.93 1.40
CA VAL A 134 -2.52 -12.57 0.82
C VAL A 134 -1.31 -11.77 1.26
N VAL A 135 -0.65 -11.10 0.31
CA VAL A 135 0.49 -10.22 0.59
C VAL A 135 0.11 -8.77 0.30
N VAL A 136 0.35 -7.90 1.25
CA VAL A 136 0.14 -6.46 1.12
C VAL A 136 1.47 -5.75 1.27
N SER A 137 1.84 -4.85 0.37
CA SER A 137 2.97 -3.94 0.54
C SER A 137 2.47 -2.49 0.57
N ILE A 138 3.07 -1.65 1.39
CA ILE A 138 2.61 -0.28 1.63
C ILE A 138 3.69 0.74 1.30
N ASN A 139 3.28 1.94 0.87
CA ASN A 139 4.08 3.15 0.92
C ASN A 139 3.69 3.95 2.18
N TYR A 140 4.60 4.76 2.69
CA TYR A 140 4.35 5.70 3.77
C TYR A 140 5.25 6.92 3.60
N ARG A 141 4.90 8.05 4.21
CA ARG A 141 5.71 9.28 4.10
C ARG A 141 7.09 9.09 4.71
N LEU A 142 8.08 9.65 4.03
CA LEU A 142 9.50 9.53 4.34
C LEU A 142 10.11 10.90 4.61
N GLY A 143 11.31 10.91 5.19
CA GLY A 143 12.12 12.09 5.40
C GLY A 143 11.37 13.21 6.13
N ALA A 144 11.55 14.44 5.70
CA ALA A 144 10.94 15.60 6.35
C ALA A 144 9.41 15.56 6.34
N LEU A 145 8.77 15.05 5.27
CA LEU A 145 7.31 14.99 5.16
C LEU A 145 6.67 14.02 6.15
N GLY A 146 7.41 12.97 6.53
CA GLY A 146 6.93 11.95 7.47
C GLY A 146 7.37 12.15 8.91
N PHE A 147 8.45 12.93 9.17
CA PHE A 147 9.14 12.87 10.46
C PHE A 147 9.65 14.23 11.00
N THR A 148 9.21 15.36 10.41
CA THR A 148 9.52 16.68 10.99
C THR A 148 8.55 17.02 12.10
N ASP A 149 9.05 17.26 13.31
CA ASP A 149 8.22 17.71 14.43
C ASP A 149 7.86 19.19 14.30
N LEU A 150 6.58 19.43 14.05
CA LEU A 150 5.94 20.74 13.96
C LEU A 150 4.87 20.93 15.06
N SER A 151 4.84 20.07 16.09
CA SER A 151 3.81 20.06 17.14
C SER A 151 3.63 21.41 17.82
N ARG A 152 4.70 22.22 17.94
CA ARG A 152 4.66 23.58 18.51
C ARG A 152 3.84 24.59 17.69
N PHE A 153 3.47 24.26 16.46
CA PHE A 153 2.71 25.18 15.57
C PHE A 153 1.20 24.95 15.62
N GLY A 154 0.71 24.07 16.48
CA GLY A 154 -0.71 23.83 16.72
C GLY A 154 -1.10 22.36 16.75
N ASP A 155 -2.30 22.09 17.25
CA ASP A 155 -2.82 20.73 17.50
C ASP A 155 -2.90 19.88 16.22
N ASP A 156 -3.15 20.50 15.07
CA ASP A 156 -3.16 19.85 13.76
C ASP A 156 -1.85 19.15 13.42
N TYR A 157 -0.73 19.59 14.02
CA TYR A 157 0.61 19.07 13.81
C TYR A 157 1.12 18.18 14.95
N ALA A 158 0.26 17.83 15.90
CA ALA A 158 0.64 17.06 17.10
C ALA A 158 1.36 15.73 16.79
N THR A 159 1.10 15.12 15.62
CA THR A 159 1.73 13.86 15.19
C THR A 159 2.77 14.04 14.09
N SER A 160 3.12 15.28 13.72
CA SER A 160 3.97 15.56 12.55
C SER A 160 5.33 14.86 12.59
N GLY A 161 5.93 14.72 13.78
CA GLY A 161 7.21 14.01 14.01
C GLY A 161 7.13 12.49 13.80
N ILE A 162 5.95 11.92 13.68
CA ILE A 162 5.72 10.47 13.50
C ILE A 162 4.67 10.15 12.43
N ASN A 163 4.39 11.07 11.52
CA ASN A 163 3.35 10.86 10.51
C ASN A 163 3.62 9.64 9.62
N GLY A 164 4.88 9.31 9.31
CA GLY A 164 5.22 8.08 8.60
C GLY A 164 4.74 6.82 9.34
N ILE A 165 4.80 6.80 10.67
CA ILE A 165 4.25 5.71 11.49
C ILE A 165 2.73 5.77 11.52
N CYS A 166 2.14 6.96 11.59
CA CYS A 166 0.68 7.12 11.49
C CYS A 166 0.15 6.60 10.15
N ASP A 167 0.90 6.78 9.06
CA ASP A 167 0.57 6.24 7.74
C ASP A 167 0.57 4.71 7.73
N GLN A 168 1.56 4.07 8.36
CA GLN A 168 1.61 2.62 8.51
C GLN A 168 0.41 2.09 9.31
N ILE A 169 0.05 2.75 10.41
CA ILE A 169 -1.14 2.43 11.20
C ILE A 169 -2.39 2.56 10.34
N LYS A 170 -2.50 3.64 9.54
CA LYS A 170 -3.64 3.87 8.65
C LYS A 170 -3.77 2.79 7.57
N ALA A 171 -2.65 2.32 7.02
CA ALA A 171 -2.65 1.20 6.09
C ALA A 171 -3.13 -0.11 6.76
N LEU A 172 -2.74 -0.36 8.01
CA LEU A 172 -3.22 -1.52 8.77
C LEU A 172 -4.72 -1.43 9.09
N GLU A 173 -5.24 -0.23 9.37
CA GLU A 173 -6.68 0.00 9.49
C GLU A 173 -7.39 -0.35 8.18
N TRP A 174 -6.85 0.10 7.04
CA TRP A 174 -7.39 -0.24 5.73
C TRP A 174 -7.39 -1.77 5.50
N VAL A 175 -6.31 -2.47 5.85
CA VAL A 175 -6.22 -3.95 5.74
C VAL A 175 -7.31 -4.61 6.60
N ARG A 176 -7.48 -4.21 7.85
CA ARG A 176 -8.54 -4.72 8.73
C ARG A 176 -9.92 -4.60 8.08
N ASP A 177 -10.19 -3.46 7.45
CA ASP A 177 -11.52 -3.11 6.98
C ASP A 177 -11.84 -3.66 5.57
N ASN A 178 -10.80 -4.00 4.77
CA ASN A 178 -10.97 -4.30 3.34
C ASN A 178 -10.44 -5.66 2.89
N ILE A 179 -9.50 -6.28 3.62
CA ILE A 179 -8.75 -7.42 3.09
C ILE A 179 -9.61 -8.66 2.83
N SER A 180 -10.79 -8.74 3.45
CA SER A 180 -11.77 -9.80 3.17
C SER A 180 -12.25 -9.81 1.71
N GLY A 181 -12.36 -8.64 1.08
CA GLY A 181 -12.68 -8.51 -0.35
C GLY A 181 -11.60 -9.09 -1.28
N PHE A 182 -10.41 -9.36 -0.76
CA PHE A 182 -9.27 -9.94 -1.46
C PHE A 182 -9.00 -11.39 -1.04
N GLY A 183 -9.94 -12.04 -0.35
CA GLY A 183 -9.83 -13.43 0.12
C GLY A 183 -8.99 -13.60 1.39
N GLY A 184 -8.59 -12.50 2.05
CA GLY A 184 -7.82 -12.51 3.29
C GLY A 184 -8.68 -12.54 4.55
N ASP A 185 -8.06 -12.87 5.69
CA ASP A 185 -8.67 -12.88 7.01
C ASP A 185 -8.10 -11.72 7.85
N PRO A 186 -8.90 -10.70 8.18
CA PRO A 186 -8.42 -9.57 8.99
C PRO A 186 -8.01 -9.96 10.41
N SER A 187 -8.39 -11.15 10.89
CA SER A 187 -7.97 -11.69 12.19
C SER A 187 -6.63 -12.45 12.14
N LYS A 188 -6.08 -12.68 10.95
CA LYS A 188 -4.82 -13.42 10.72
C LYS A 188 -3.80 -12.59 9.98
N VAL A 189 -3.51 -11.40 10.52
CA VAL A 189 -2.57 -10.44 9.93
C VAL A 189 -1.23 -10.54 10.62
N THR A 190 -0.17 -10.77 9.84
CA THR A 190 1.22 -10.70 10.28
C THR A 190 1.87 -9.48 9.64
N ILE A 191 2.54 -8.66 10.44
CA ILE A 191 3.35 -7.55 9.98
C ILE A 191 4.80 -8.03 9.86
N ALA A 192 5.42 -7.75 8.73
CA ALA A 192 6.84 -8.03 8.50
C ALA A 192 7.50 -6.85 7.79
N GLY A 193 8.80 -6.76 7.91
CA GLY A 193 9.61 -5.73 7.29
C GLY A 193 11.09 -6.02 7.45
N GLU A 194 11.89 -5.17 6.87
CA GLU A 194 13.34 -5.21 7.01
C GLU A 194 13.83 -3.78 7.20
N SER A 195 14.80 -3.60 8.15
CA SER A 195 15.42 -2.32 8.47
C SER A 195 14.40 -1.29 9.01
N ALA A 196 14.68 0.01 8.82
CA ALA A 196 13.85 1.13 9.28
C ALA A 196 13.64 2.17 8.18
#